data_8f5aef0e5a6e6bf734278d9f7ac4ac0c
#
_entry.id   8f5aef0e5a6e6bf734278d9f7ac4ac0c
#
_cell.length_a   1.000
_cell.length_b   1.000
_cell.length_c   1.000
_cell.angle_alpha   90.00
_cell.angle_beta   90.00
_cell.angle_gamma   90.00
#
_symmetry.space_group_name_H-M   'P 1'
#
loop_
_entity.id
_entity.type
_entity.pdbx_description
1 polymer ?
#
loop_
_entity_poly.entity_id
_entity_poly.type
_entity_poly.pdbx_seq_one_letter_code
_entity_poly.pdbx_strand_id
1 'polypeptide(L)'
;SRGLGDVYKRQLPGVDNSSPVKLRTSFGAKILGGTATLVFTRNGQTLPSSNTDNIGAGSSSSYDFVRMTSTLKEIDLDSEELAFTLLFRQNGGSLSMARLNYFRFNYKRKLQLYNGSIQFRLGQLPANSCYNLQGYSTTTHIWDISDPLNPVSIKPNVNNGNARFVPTKGNEEYIAFNEQATVASVEFIEKVPNQNLHGLTTPDMVILTPKEYISYAQSIARLHNENDGMEVAAVSYTHLRAHET
;
A
#
# COMPACT_ATOMS: atom_id res chain seq x y z
N SER A 1 -6.82 -26.90 -20.62
CA SER A 1 -6.26 -25.90 -19.69
C SER A 1 -7.40 -25.09 -19.08
N ARG A 2 -7.72 -25.32 -17.82
CA ARG A 2 -8.68 -24.49 -17.08
C ARG A 2 -7.89 -23.35 -16.45
N GLY A 3 -7.88 -22.19 -17.08
CA GLY A 3 -7.48 -20.95 -16.44
C GLY A 3 -8.61 -20.47 -15.55
N LEU A 4 -8.36 -20.29 -14.27
CA LEU A 4 -9.24 -19.53 -13.39
C LEU A 4 -9.05 -18.06 -13.73
N GLY A 5 -10.09 -17.44 -14.29
CA GLY A 5 -10.12 -16.02 -14.57
C GLY A 5 -10.94 -15.29 -13.52
N ASP A 6 -10.32 -14.37 -12.80
CA ASP A 6 -11.02 -13.49 -11.87
C ASP A 6 -11.31 -12.15 -12.55
N VAL A 7 -12.49 -11.61 -12.33
CA VAL A 7 -12.90 -10.29 -12.81
C VAL A 7 -12.71 -9.27 -11.69
N TYR A 8 -11.94 -8.24 -11.98
CA TYR A 8 -11.70 -7.12 -11.07
C TYR A 8 -12.33 -5.85 -11.61
N LYS A 9 -13.05 -5.15 -10.74
CA LYS A 9 -13.57 -3.80 -11.03
C LYS A 9 -12.93 -2.80 -10.09
N ARG A 10 -12.46 -1.69 -10.63
CA ARG A 10 -11.88 -0.58 -9.90
C ARG A 10 -12.35 0.73 -10.50
N GLN A 11 -12.52 1.71 -9.65
CA GLN A 11 -12.73 3.09 -10.09
C GLN A 11 -11.45 3.88 -9.89
N LEU A 12 -11.10 4.67 -10.89
CA LEU A 12 -9.96 5.59 -10.89
C LEU A 12 -10.51 7.02 -11.01
N PRO A 13 -11.08 7.56 -9.93
CA PRO A 13 -11.80 8.82 -9.99
C PRO A 13 -10.88 9.96 -10.46
N GLY A 14 -11.35 10.72 -11.44
CA GLY A 14 -10.65 11.87 -12.00
C GLY A 14 -9.40 11.54 -12.77
N VAL A 15 -9.27 10.33 -13.30
CA VAL A 15 -8.13 9.95 -14.16
C VAL A 15 -7.98 10.96 -15.30
N ASP A 16 -6.74 11.39 -15.54
CA ASP A 16 -6.39 12.20 -16.69
C ASP A 16 -6.05 11.27 -17.86
N ASN A 17 -7.00 11.11 -18.78
CA ASN A 17 -6.87 10.21 -19.93
C ASN A 17 -5.83 10.70 -20.97
N SER A 18 -5.24 11.88 -20.78
CA SER A 18 -4.14 12.36 -21.63
C SER A 18 -2.79 11.74 -21.30
N SER A 19 -2.72 10.97 -20.23
CA SER A 19 -1.50 10.33 -19.74
C SER A 19 -1.73 8.85 -19.47
N PRO A 20 -0.76 7.97 -19.82
CA PRO A 20 -0.87 6.56 -19.54
C PRO A 20 -0.90 6.28 -18.03
N VAL A 21 -1.64 5.25 -17.66
CA VAL A 21 -1.69 4.70 -16.30
C VAL A 21 -0.63 3.62 -16.15
N LYS A 22 0.19 3.71 -15.12
CA LYS A 22 1.19 2.68 -14.81
C LYS A 22 0.54 1.59 -13.97
N LEU A 23 0.48 0.39 -14.53
CA LEU A 23 0.03 -0.83 -13.86
C LEU A 23 1.23 -1.62 -13.36
N ARG A 24 1.38 -1.72 -12.05
CA ARG A 24 2.33 -2.64 -11.42
C ARG A 24 1.57 -3.85 -10.91
N THR A 25 2.06 -5.04 -11.27
CA THR A 25 1.51 -6.30 -10.76
C THR A 25 2.60 -7.10 -10.07
N SER A 26 2.22 -7.80 -9.02
CA SER A 26 3.07 -8.78 -8.35
C SER A 26 2.25 -10.03 -8.09
N PHE A 27 2.81 -11.17 -8.40
CA PHE A 27 2.20 -12.46 -8.13
C PHE A 27 3.26 -13.51 -7.83
N GLY A 28 2.89 -14.46 -7.00
CA GLY A 28 3.71 -15.63 -6.72
C GLY A 28 3.19 -16.84 -7.50
N ALA A 29 4.07 -17.57 -8.15
CA ALA A 29 3.72 -18.76 -8.89
C ALA A 29 4.61 -19.94 -8.52
N LYS A 30 3.98 -21.12 -8.38
CA LYS A 30 4.63 -22.42 -8.32
C LYS A 30 4.36 -23.14 -9.61
N ILE A 31 5.41 -23.44 -10.37
CA ILE A 31 5.33 -24.13 -11.65
C ILE A 31 6.39 -25.22 -11.65
N LEU A 32 5.95 -26.47 -11.81
CA LEU A 32 6.83 -27.63 -11.93
C LEU A 32 6.90 -28.05 -13.40
N GLY A 33 7.98 -27.67 -14.05
CA GLY A 33 8.15 -27.83 -15.49
C GLY A 33 7.27 -26.86 -16.31
N GLY A 34 7.71 -26.47 -17.48
CA GLY A 34 7.00 -25.53 -18.35
C GLY A 34 7.11 -24.07 -17.90
N THR A 35 6.20 -23.25 -18.39
CA THR A 35 6.11 -21.82 -18.08
C THR A 35 4.66 -21.46 -17.75
N ALA A 36 4.45 -20.30 -17.15
CA ALA A 36 3.12 -19.75 -17.01
C ALA A 36 3.10 -18.27 -17.35
N THR A 37 1.94 -17.81 -17.76
CA THR A 37 1.69 -16.44 -18.14
C THR A 37 0.50 -15.91 -17.39
N LEU A 38 0.65 -14.74 -16.78
CA LEU A 38 -0.45 -13.95 -16.26
C LEU A 38 -0.94 -13.01 -17.35
N VAL A 39 -2.18 -13.21 -17.77
CA VAL A 39 -2.80 -12.46 -18.88
C VAL A 39 -3.84 -11.52 -18.32
N PHE A 40 -3.72 -10.24 -18.64
CA PHE A 40 -4.73 -9.24 -18.36
C PHE A 40 -5.55 -9.00 -19.62
N THR A 41 -6.87 -9.01 -19.48
CA THR A 41 -7.78 -8.72 -20.59
C THR A 41 -8.76 -7.63 -20.16
N ARG A 42 -8.89 -6.57 -20.95
CA ARG A 42 -9.83 -5.49 -20.78
C ARG A 42 -10.63 -5.32 -22.10
N ASN A 43 -11.96 -5.31 -22.00
CA ASN A 43 -12.84 -5.13 -23.16
C ASN A 43 -12.49 -6.05 -24.35
N GLY A 44 -12.12 -7.31 -24.06
CA GLY A 44 -11.71 -8.28 -25.07
C GLY A 44 -10.29 -8.10 -25.60
N GLN A 45 -9.58 -7.04 -25.23
CA GLN A 45 -8.18 -6.80 -25.61
C GLN A 45 -7.24 -7.31 -24.53
N THR A 46 -6.20 -8.02 -24.95
CA THR A 46 -5.15 -8.48 -24.03
C THR A 46 -4.20 -7.32 -23.75
N LEU A 47 -4.11 -6.96 -22.48
CA LEU A 47 -3.10 -6.04 -21.98
C LEU A 47 -1.74 -6.75 -21.88
N PRO A 48 -0.64 -6.00 -21.70
CA PRO A 48 0.68 -6.60 -21.55
C PRO A 48 0.71 -7.72 -20.51
N SER A 49 1.09 -8.91 -20.90
CA SER A 49 1.16 -10.10 -20.05
C SER A 49 2.50 -10.20 -19.31
N SER A 50 2.53 -11.01 -18.27
CA SER A 50 3.74 -11.29 -17.49
C SER A 50 4.01 -12.78 -17.48
N ASN A 51 5.23 -13.16 -17.86
CA ASN A 51 5.68 -14.54 -17.78
C ASN A 51 6.35 -14.79 -16.43
N THR A 52 6.27 -16.02 -15.96
CA THR A 52 7.00 -16.48 -14.79
C THR A 52 7.78 -17.73 -15.14
N ASP A 53 8.99 -17.83 -14.61
CA ASP A 53 9.86 -18.98 -14.77
C ASP A 53 9.40 -20.15 -13.90
N ASN A 54 9.79 -21.36 -14.30
CA ASN A 54 9.54 -22.55 -13.50
C ASN A 54 10.43 -22.57 -12.23
N ILE A 55 9.97 -23.26 -11.23
CA ILE A 55 10.80 -23.77 -10.14
C ILE A 55 11.32 -25.11 -10.66
N GLY A 56 12.62 -25.23 -10.91
CA GLY A 56 13.19 -26.41 -11.56
C GLY A 56 12.70 -27.72 -10.91
N ALA A 57 12.16 -28.60 -11.73
CA ALA A 57 11.83 -29.95 -11.29
C ALA A 57 13.13 -30.70 -10.95
N GLY A 58 13.34 -31.02 -9.70
CA GLY A 58 14.46 -31.83 -9.25
C GLY A 58 15.69 -31.11 -8.71
N SER A 59 15.65 -29.81 -8.51
CA SER A 59 16.68 -29.19 -7.68
C SER A 59 16.44 -29.57 -6.22
N SER A 60 17.43 -30.12 -5.56
CA SER A 60 17.45 -30.39 -4.12
C SER A 60 17.37 -29.10 -3.27
N SER A 61 17.39 -27.95 -3.88
CA SER A 61 17.04 -26.66 -3.30
C SER A 61 15.53 -26.51 -3.18
N SER A 62 14.92 -27.43 -2.46
CA SER A 62 13.49 -27.48 -2.11
C SER A 62 13.00 -26.29 -1.27
N TYR A 63 13.76 -25.23 -1.18
CA TYR A 63 13.42 -24.05 -0.38
C TYR A 63 12.56 -23.03 -1.15
N ASP A 64 12.60 -23.03 -2.49
CA ASP A 64 11.80 -22.14 -3.30
C ASP A 64 10.41 -22.75 -3.56
N PHE A 65 9.50 -22.56 -2.61
CA PHE A 65 8.13 -23.04 -2.80
C PHE A 65 7.37 -22.22 -3.85
N VAL A 66 7.69 -20.95 -4.00
CA VAL A 66 7.03 -20.00 -4.90
C VAL A 66 8.05 -19.00 -5.45
N ARG A 67 7.97 -18.69 -6.72
CA ARG A 67 8.70 -17.55 -7.32
C ARG A 67 7.81 -16.33 -7.43
N MET A 68 8.33 -15.20 -6.95
CA MET A 68 7.66 -13.91 -7.05
C MET A 68 8.06 -13.21 -8.36
N THR A 69 7.06 -12.74 -9.08
CA THR A 69 7.25 -11.96 -10.31
C THR A 69 6.55 -10.62 -10.16
N SER A 70 7.24 -9.55 -10.53
CA SER A 70 6.67 -8.20 -10.56
C SER A 70 6.92 -7.56 -11.91
N THR A 71 5.89 -6.92 -12.46
CA THR A 71 5.98 -6.19 -13.73
C THR A 71 5.39 -4.80 -13.62
N LEU A 72 5.90 -3.89 -14.42
CA LEU A 72 5.39 -2.55 -14.60
C LEU A 72 5.05 -2.34 -16.07
N LYS A 73 3.81 -1.95 -16.35
CA LYS A 73 3.30 -1.71 -17.69
C LYS A 73 2.54 -0.39 -17.74
N GLU A 74 2.54 0.23 -18.90
CA GLU A 74 1.73 1.40 -19.19
C GLU A 74 0.49 0.98 -19.98
N ILE A 75 -0.66 1.49 -19.60
CA ILE A 75 -1.95 1.24 -20.22
C ILE A 75 -2.69 2.56 -20.43
N ASP A 76 -3.34 2.70 -21.56
CA ASP A 76 -4.21 3.83 -21.83
C ASP A 76 -5.63 3.53 -21.34
N LEU A 77 -6.24 4.50 -20.69
CA LEU A 77 -7.61 4.41 -20.21
C LEU A 77 -8.47 5.47 -20.89
N ASP A 78 -9.68 5.08 -21.22
CA ASP A 78 -10.72 5.91 -21.84
C ASP A 78 -11.84 6.28 -20.86
N SER A 79 -11.82 5.71 -19.66
CA SER A 79 -12.85 5.90 -18.64
C SER A 79 -12.29 5.80 -17.23
N GLU A 80 -13.04 6.31 -16.26
CA GLU A 80 -12.71 6.17 -14.84
C GLU A 80 -12.99 4.75 -14.32
N GLU A 81 -13.85 3.99 -14.98
CA GLU A 81 -14.13 2.61 -14.62
C GLU A 81 -13.16 1.68 -15.32
N LEU A 82 -12.46 0.90 -14.52
CA LEU A 82 -11.55 -0.13 -14.98
C LEU A 82 -12.08 -1.50 -14.59
N ALA A 83 -12.59 -2.23 -15.57
CA ALA A 83 -12.92 -3.65 -15.45
C ALA A 83 -11.90 -4.47 -16.25
N PHE A 84 -11.28 -5.45 -15.63
CA PHE A 84 -10.34 -6.34 -16.30
C PHE A 84 -10.45 -7.76 -15.75
N THR A 85 -10.10 -8.72 -16.60
CA THR A 85 -10.00 -10.13 -16.24
C THR A 85 -8.54 -10.50 -16.11
N LEU A 86 -8.23 -11.20 -15.03
CA LEU A 86 -6.91 -11.76 -14.78
C LEU A 86 -6.98 -13.27 -15.00
N LEU A 87 -6.20 -13.77 -15.95
CA LEU A 87 -6.16 -15.18 -16.29
C LEU A 87 -4.74 -15.73 -16.12
N PHE A 88 -4.61 -16.77 -15.33
CA PHE A 88 -3.38 -17.54 -15.21
C PHE A 88 -3.39 -18.69 -16.23
N ARG A 89 -2.47 -18.66 -17.18
CA ARG A 89 -2.28 -19.70 -18.18
C ARG A 89 -1.01 -20.47 -17.91
N GLN A 90 -1.16 -21.77 -17.76
CA GLN A 90 -0.05 -22.71 -17.68
C GLN A 90 0.30 -23.25 -19.08
N ASN A 91 1.57 -23.27 -19.40
CA ASN A 91 2.12 -23.82 -20.65
C ASN A 91 3.04 -25.01 -20.30
N GLY A 92 2.48 -26.22 -20.26
CA GLY A 92 3.19 -27.42 -19.85
C GLY A 92 3.31 -27.58 -18.33
N GLY A 93 3.90 -28.69 -17.90
CA GLY A 93 4.06 -29.04 -16.48
C GLY A 93 2.81 -29.66 -15.83
N SER A 94 3.01 -30.34 -14.69
CA SER A 94 1.97 -31.14 -14.04
C SER A 94 1.23 -30.45 -12.89
N LEU A 95 1.86 -29.51 -12.23
CA LEU A 95 1.29 -28.80 -11.06
C LEU A 95 1.71 -27.33 -11.13
N SER A 96 0.74 -26.46 -11.31
CA SER A 96 0.98 -25.05 -11.20
C SER A 96 -0.13 -24.37 -10.43
N MET A 97 0.27 -23.42 -9.60
CA MET A 97 -0.63 -22.48 -8.95
C MET A 97 -0.04 -21.09 -9.02
N ALA A 98 -0.90 -20.10 -9.04
CA ALA A 98 -0.50 -18.71 -8.85
C ALA A 98 -1.40 -18.04 -7.83
N ARG A 99 -0.82 -17.10 -7.10
CA ARG A 99 -1.56 -16.21 -6.21
C ARG A 99 -1.19 -14.78 -6.54
N LEU A 100 -2.19 -13.97 -6.78
CA LEU A 100 -2.03 -12.54 -6.91
C LEU A 100 -1.63 -11.98 -5.55
N ASN A 101 -0.50 -11.27 -5.50
CA ASN A 101 -0.08 -10.51 -4.33
C ASN A 101 -0.77 -9.14 -4.34
N TYR A 102 -0.49 -8.34 -5.38
CA TYR A 102 -1.17 -7.08 -5.60
C TYR A 102 -1.15 -6.67 -7.07
N PHE A 103 -2.04 -5.77 -7.41
CA PHE A 103 -1.90 -4.85 -8.54
C PHE A 103 -2.06 -3.41 -8.03
N ARG A 104 -1.29 -2.51 -8.60
CA ARG A 104 -1.25 -1.10 -8.24
C ARG A 104 -1.35 -0.26 -9.49
N PHE A 105 -2.27 0.71 -9.46
CA PHE A 105 -2.41 1.71 -10.51
C PHE A 105 -1.82 3.02 -10.02
N ASN A 106 -0.93 3.60 -10.83
CA ASN A 106 -0.41 4.93 -10.64
C ASN A 106 -0.82 5.77 -11.84
N TYR A 107 -1.57 6.83 -11.61
CA TYR A 107 -2.15 7.65 -12.67
C TYR A 107 -2.18 9.12 -12.29
N LYS A 108 -2.17 9.98 -13.30
CA LYS A 108 -2.42 11.39 -13.11
C LYS A 108 -3.91 11.61 -12.86
N ARG A 109 -4.21 12.51 -11.95
CA ARG A 109 -5.57 12.78 -11.50
C ARG A 109 -5.85 14.27 -11.61
N LYS A 110 -7.06 14.62 -12.05
CA LYS A 110 -7.54 16.00 -12.02
C LYS A 110 -7.56 16.47 -10.57
N LEU A 111 -7.09 17.68 -10.33
CA LEU A 111 -7.06 18.28 -9.01
C LEU A 111 -8.43 18.89 -8.70
N GLN A 112 -9.28 18.07 -8.08
CA GLN A 112 -10.64 18.42 -7.62
C GLN A 112 -10.99 17.59 -6.39
N LEU A 113 -11.99 18.03 -5.63
CA LEU A 113 -12.46 17.26 -4.48
C LEU A 113 -13.21 16.01 -4.93
N TYR A 114 -12.89 14.87 -4.30
CA TYR A 114 -13.57 13.59 -4.48
C TYR A 114 -14.14 13.14 -3.14
N ASN A 115 -15.46 13.00 -3.07
CA ASN A 115 -16.16 12.74 -1.81
C ASN A 115 -15.82 13.78 -0.72
N GLY A 116 -15.66 15.05 -1.14
CA GLY A 116 -15.40 16.16 -0.24
C GLY A 116 -13.95 16.38 0.15
N SER A 117 -13.00 15.55 -0.28
CA SER A 117 -11.57 15.77 0.04
C SER A 117 -10.63 15.28 -1.06
N ILE A 118 -9.41 15.79 -1.06
CA ILE A 118 -8.29 15.27 -1.84
C ILE A 118 -6.97 15.58 -1.13
N GLN A 119 -6.13 14.56 -0.99
CA GLN A 119 -4.73 14.72 -0.61
C GLN A 119 -3.87 14.63 -1.87
N PHE A 120 -2.91 15.53 -2.02
CA PHE A 120 -2.11 15.62 -3.22
C PHE A 120 -0.72 16.18 -2.94
N ARG A 121 0.21 15.74 -3.75
CA ARG A 121 1.55 16.29 -3.89
C ARG A 121 1.98 16.12 -5.33
N LEU A 122 2.74 17.04 -5.84
CA LEU A 122 3.48 16.83 -7.07
C LEU A 122 4.95 16.77 -6.69
N GLY A 123 5.66 15.83 -7.31
CA GLY A 123 7.12 15.86 -7.26
C GLY A 123 7.63 17.21 -7.81
N GLN A 124 8.85 17.28 -8.25
CA GLN A 124 9.41 18.54 -8.75
C GLN A 124 8.50 19.23 -9.77
N LEU A 125 7.99 20.38 -9.38
CA LEU A 125 7.23 21.25 -10.27
C LEU A 125 8.19 22.11 -11.08
N PRO A 126 7.88 22.39 -12.38
CA PRO A 126 8.57 23.42 -13.12
C PRO A 126 8.51 24.76 -12.38
N ALA A 127 9.54 25.58 -12.54
CA ALA A 127 9.51 26.95 -12.00
C ALA A 127 8.26 27.70 -12.47
N ASN A 128 7.70 28.54 -11.60
CA ASN A 128 6.47 29.29 -11.84
C ASN A 128 5.18 28.45 -12.03
N SER A 129 5.18 27.19 -11.64
CA SER A 129 3.96 26.37 -11.61
C SER A 129 3.05 26.78 -10.46
N CYS A 130 1.74 26.63 -10.68
CA CYS A 130 0.74 26.78 -9.62
C CYS A 130 -0.21 25.59 -9.60
N TYR A 131 -0.72 25.27 -8.43
CA TYR A 131 -1.86 24.38 -8.31
C TYR A 131 -3.14 25.12 -8.72
N ASN A 132 -4.05 24.38 -9.33
CA ASN A 132 -5.38 24.85 -9.70
C ASN A 132 -6.42 23.80 -9.26
N LEU A 133 -6.93 23.97 -8.05
CA LEU A 133 -7.99 23.12 -7.49
C LEU A 133 -9.33 23.54 -8.04
N GLN A 134 -10.01 22.62 -8.72
CA GLN A 134 -11.35 22.82 -9.26
C GLN A 134 -12.44 22.52 -8.21
N GLY A 135 -13.60 23.17 -8.34
CA GLY A 135 -14.73 22.94 -7.43
C GLY A 135 -14.52 23.53 -6.03
N TYR A 136 -13.68 24.54 -5.90
CA TYR A 136 -13.48 25.26 -4.65
C TYR A 136 -14.72 26.08 -4.28
N SER A 137 -15.12 26.01 -3.01
CA SER A 137 -16.22 26.76 -2.42
C SER A 137 -15.76 27.49 -1.16
N THR A 138 -16.62 28.31 -0.57
CA THR A 138 -16.35 29.03 0.68
C THR A 138 -16.15 28.11 1.88
N THR A 139 -16.63 26.86 1.80
CA THR A 139 -16.48 25.82 2.83
C THR A 139 -15.30 24.89 2.56
N THR A 140 -14.48 25.18 1.56
CA THR A 140 -13.30 24.39 1.22
C THR A 140 -12.06 24.96 1.90
N HIS A 141 -11.33 24.10 2.58
CA HIS A 141 -10.06 24.41 3.20
C HIS A 141 -8.92 23.74 2.41
N ILE A 142 -7.77 24.39 2.38
CA ILE A 142 -6.53 23.84 1.83
C ILE A 142 -5.47 23.98 2.92
N TRP A 143 -4.84 22.86 3.29
CA TRP A 143 -3.75 22.85 4.25
C TRP A 143 -2.49 22.25 3.65
N ASP A 144 -1.35 22.85 3.93
CA ASP A 144 -0.04 22.22 3.80
C ASP A 144 0.13 21.29 5.02
N ILE A 145 0.31 20.01 4.76
CA ILE A 145 0.48 18.93 5.74
C ILE A 145 1.85 18.27 5.64
N SER A 146 2.81 18.94 5.03
CA SER A 146 4.19 18.43 4.91
C SER A 146 4.82 18.15 6.27
N ASP A 147 4.48 18.95 7.28
CA ASP A 147 4.69 18.65 8.68
C ASP A 147 3.33 18.33 9.33
N PRO A 148 3.01 17.03 9.58
CA PRO A 148 1.72 16.64 10.11
C PRO A 148 1.44 17.15 11.53
N LEU A 149 2.47 17.56 12.26
CA LEU A 149 2.33 18.14 13.60
C LEU A 149 2.03 19.64 13.56
N ASN A 150 2.37 20.31 12.46
CA ASN A 150 2.19 21.76 12.28
C ASN A 150 1.56 22.07 10.92
N PRO A 151 0.30 21.67 10.67
CA PRO A 151 -0.37 21.96 9.41
C PRO A 151 -0.58 23.47 9.23
N VAL A 152 -0.39 23.97 8.01
CA VAL A 152 -0.50 25.38 7.67
C VAL A 152 -1.65 25.62 6.71
N SER A 153 -2.57 26.52 7.05
CA SER A 153 -3.67 26.90 6.16
C SER A 153 -3.18 27.73 4.98
N ILE A 154 -3.56 27.33 3.78
CA ILE A 154 -3.26 28.02 2.52
C ILE A 154 -4.45 28.91 2.13
N LYS A 155 -4.16 30.17 1.84
CA LYS A 155 -5.13 31.12 1.25
C LYS A 155 -4.92 31.19 -0.27
N PRO A 156 -5.77 30.52 -1.06
CA PRO A 156 -5.63 30.55 -2.51
C PRO A 156 -6.20 31.84 -3.10
N ASN A 157 -5.79 32.15 -4.33
CA ASN A 157 -6.51 33.09 -5.17
C ASN A 157 -7.67 32.37 -5.84
N VAL A 158 -8.90 32.84 -5.60
CA VAL A 158 -10.12 32.18 -6.08
C VAL A 158 -10.74 32.93 -7.22
N ASN A 159 -10.99 32.23 -8.33
CA ASN A 159 -11.70 32.75 -9.47
C ASN A 159 -12.61 31.69 -10.08
N ASN A 160 -13.91 31.99 -10.20
CA ASN A 160 -14.93 31.09 -10.81
C ASN A 160 -14.86 29.64 -10.30
N GLY A 161 -14.80 29.43 -8.97
CA GLY A 161 -14.75 28.11 -8.36
C GLY A 161 -13.42 27.38 -8.54
N ASN A 162 -12.38 28.06 -8.99
CA ASN A 162 -11.02 27.55 -9.06
C ASN A 162 -10.15 28.24 -8.01
N ALA A 163 -9.45 27.47 -7.22
CA ALA A 163 -8.50 27.96 -6.23
C ALA A 163 -7.07 27.77 -6.75
N ARG A 164 -6.34 28.87 -6.90
CA ARG A 164 -4.95 28.86 -7.37
C ARG A 164 -4.01 29.27 -6.27
N PHE A 165 -2.93 28.53 -6.12
CA PHE A 165 -1.84 28.87 -5.20
C PHE A 165 -0.51 28.30 -5.69
N VAL A 166 0.58 28.92 -5.26
CA VAL A 166 1.94 28.53 -5.63
C VAL A 166 2.57 27.80 -4.46
N PRO A 167 3.17 26.62 -4.68
CA PRO A 167 3.96 25.94 -3.66
C PRO A 167 5.20 26.76 -3.30
N THR A 168 5.65 26.69 -2.06
CA THR A 168 6.81 27.46 -1.59
C THR A 168 8.13 26.74 -1.78
N LYS A 169 8.15 25.41 -1.62
CA LYS A 169 9.35 24.55 -1.65
C LYS A 169 9.34 23.55 -2.81
N GLY A 170 8.17 23.27 -3.39
CA GLY A 170 8.01 22.39 -4.55
C GLY A 170 7.89 20.89 -4.24
N ASN A 171 7.94 20.51 -2.97
CA ASN A 171 7.77 19.11 -2.52
C ASN A 171 6.76 18.96 -1.38
N GLU A 172 5.94 19.98 -1.18
CA GLU A 172 4.93 20.00 -0.13
C GLU A 172 3.83 18.99 -0.42
N GLU A 173 3.23 18.52 0.66
CA GLU A 173 2.03 17.70 0.65
C GLU A 173 0.84 18.50 1.15
N TYR A 174 -0.24 18.47 0.39
CA TYR A 174 -1.44 19.25 0.67
C TYR A 174 -2.65 18.36 0.84
N ILE A 175 -3.58 18.82 1.66
CA ILE A 175 -4.94 18.31 1.72
C ILE A 175 -5.93 19.45 1.44
N ALA A 176 -6.88 19.19 0.56
CA ALA A 176 -8.05 20.04 0.40
C ALA A 176 -9.30 19.28 0.84
N PHE A 177 -10.16 19.91 1.62
CA PHE A 177 -11.36 19.25 2.13
C PHE A 177 -12.47 20.25 2.36
N ASN A 178 -13.70 19.77 2.27
CA ASN A 178 -14.90 20.50 2.62
C ASN A 178 -15.25 20.25 4.09
N GLU A 179 -15.79 21.25 4.79
CA GLU A 179 -16.29 21.08 6.16
C GLU A 179 -17.33 19.96 6.30
N GLN A 180 -18.06 19.66 5.21
CA GLN A 180 -19.05 18.59 5.16
C GLN A 180 -18.48 17.24 4.71
N ALA A 181 -17.16 17.16 4.46
CA ALA A 181 -16.55 15.89 4.12
C ALA A 181 -16.75 14.88 5.25
N THR A 182 -17.10 13.66 4.89
CA THR A 182 -17.19 12.57 5.88
C THR A 182 -15.80 12.30 6.42
N VAL A 183 -15.56 12.73 7.65
CA VAL A 183 -14.34 12.41 8.39
C VAL A 183 -14.58 11.09 9.10
N ALA A 184 -13.65 10.17 9.00
CA ALA A 184 -13.72 8.93 9.76
C ALA A 184 -13.70 9.26 11.25
N SER A 185 -14.67 8.74 12.00
CA SER A 185 -14.68 8.84 13.45
C SER A 185 -13.56 7.96 14.03
N VAL A 186 -12.82 8.50 14.97
CA VAL A 186 -11.84 7.72 15.74
C VAL A 186 -12.59 7.01 16.86
N GLU A 187 -12.52 5.69 16.85
CA GLU A 187 -13.05 4.88 17.94
C GLU A 187 -11.95 4.65 18.98
N PHE A 188 -12.28 4.95 20.24
CA PHE A 188 -11.39 4.60 21.34
C PHE A 188 -11.50 3.10 21.61
N ILE A 189 -10.42 2.36 21.37
CA ILE A 189 -10.38 0.90 21.56
C ILE A 189 -10.07 0.57 23.02
N GLU A 190 -8.89 0.97 23.50
CA GLU A 190 -8.49 0.72 24.88
C GLU A 190 -7.33 1.63 25.31
N LYS A 191 -7.10 1.70 26.60
CA LYS A 191 -5.91 2.32 27.18
C LYS A 191 -4.80 1.29 27.26
N VAL A 192 -3.71 1.53 26.54
CA VAL A 192 -2.55 0.64 26.56
C VAL A 192 -1.69 0.94 27.78
N PRO A 193 -1.40 -0.06 28.65
CA PRO A 193 -0.52 0.14 29.79
C PRO A 193 0.93 0.36 29.32
N ASN A 194 1.61 1.31 29.93
CA ASN A 194 3.01 1.57 29.66
C ASN A 194 3.88 0.39 30.15
N GLN A 195 4.68 -0.19 29.28
CA GLN A 195 5.60 -1.30 29.60
C GLN A 195 6.96 -0.83 30.11
N ASN A 196 7.28 0.47 30.02
CA ASN A 196 8.56 1.03 30.43
C ASN A 196 9.80 0.21 29.98
N LEU A 197 9.84 -0.16 28.71
CA LEU A 197 10.94 -0.99 28.16
C LEU A 197 12.31 -0.31 28.24
N HIS A 198 12.34 1.03 28.26
CA HIS A 198 13.57 1.81 28.46
C HIS A 198 14.11 1.77 29.89
N GLY A 199 13.30 1.36 30.84
CA GLY A 199 13.71 1.21 32.25
C GLY A 199 14.19 -0.18 32.60
N LEU A 200 14.25 -1.10 31.63
CA LEU A 200 14.83 -2.43 31.84
C LEU A 200 16.34 -2.31 31.97
N THR A 201 16.92 -2.98 32.94
CA THR A 201 18.34 -3.31 32.95
C THR A 201 18.63 -4.17 31.72
N THR A 202 19.88 -4.13 31.19
CA THR A 202 20.21 -4.91 29.98
C THR A 202 20.06 -6.40 30.29
N PRO A 203 19.00 -7.09 29.81
CA PRO A 203 18.81 -8.50 30.08
C PRO A 203 19.74 -9.35 29.21
N ASP A 204 20.12 -10.53 29.70
CA ASP A 204 20.86 -11.52 28.91
C ASP A 204 20.00 -12.13 27.79
N MET A 205 18.68 -12.21 28.00
CA MET A 205 17.71 -12.73 27.02
C MET A 205 16.38 -11.97 27.08
N VAL A 206 15.78 -11.78 25.91
CA VAL A 206 14.42 -11.23 25.80
C VAL A 206 13.50 -12.27 25.15
N ILE A 207 12.38 -12.58 25.81
CA ILE A 207 11.32 -13.43 25.26
C ILE A 207 10.19 -12.52 24.79
N LEU A 208 10.00 -12.46 23.48
CA LEU A 208 8.93 -11.69 22.84
C LEU A 208 7.74 -12.58 22.55
N THR A 209 6.54 -12.21 23.03
CA THR A 209 5.35 -13.06 22.94
C THR A 209 4.05 -12.25 22.79
N PRO A 210 2.97 -12.83 22.21
CA PRO A 210 1.64 -12.28 22.33
C PRO A 210 1.21 -12.13 23.79
N LYS A 211 0.34 -11.15 24.07
CA LYS A 211 -0.14 -10.87 25.44
C LYS A 211 -0.76 -12.10 26.11
N GLU A 212 -1.44 -12.94 25.37
CA GLU A 212 -2.09 -14.15 25.85
C GLU A 212 -1.12 -15.19 26.41
N TYR A 213 0.14 -15.16 25.97
CA TYR A 213 1.18 -16.12 26.37
C TYR A 213 2.22 -15.53 27.34
N ILE A 214 2.01 -14.29 27.81
CA ILE A 214 3.01 -13.62 28.69
C ILE A 214 3.29 -14.43 29.97
N SER A 215 2.29 -15.08 30.54
CA SER A 215 2.47 -15.92 31.73
C SER A 215 3.37 -17.14 31.48
N TYR A 216 3.27 -17.74 30.31
CA TYR A 216 4.16 -18.84 29.89
C TYR A 216 5.59 -18.35 29.66
N ALA A 217 5.74 -17.21 29.00
CA ALA A 217 7.05 -16.57 28.80
C ALA A 217 7.73 -16.22 30.14
N GLN A 218 6.95 -15.73 31.10
CA GLN A 218 7.44 -15.45 32.46
C GLN A 218 7.87 -16.74 33.19
N SER A 219 7.18 -17.86 32.95
CA SER A 219 7.57 -19.15 33.51
C SER A 219 8.90 -19.64 32.93
N ILE A 220 9.11 -19.46 31.62
CA ILE A 220 10.39 -19.77 30.96
C ILE A 220 11.49 -18.84 31.46
N ALA A 221 11.22 -17.56 31.58
CA ALA A 221 12.17 -16.58 32.10
C ALA A 221 12.65 -16.95 33.51
N ARG A 222 11.74 -17.36 34.39
CA ARG A 222 12.06 -17.83 35.73
C ARG A 222 12.93 -19.08 35.72
N LEU A 223 12.61 -20.05 34.85
CA LEU A 223 13.40 -21.27 34.71
C LEU A 223 14.86 -20.96 34.37
N HIS A 224 15.10 -20.09 33.40
CA HIS A 224 16.45 -19.67 33.04
C HIS A 224 17.14 -18.87 34.14
N ASN A 225 16.39 -18.03 34.85
CA ASN A 225 16.97 -17.31 35.99
C ASN A 225 17.42 -18.25 37.12
N GLU A 226 16.59 -19.26 37.47
CA GLU A 226 16.85 -20.19 38.55
C GLU A 226 17.95 -21.22 38.21
N ASN A 227 17.99 -21.72 36.94
CA ASN A 227 18.92 -22.79 36.57
C ASN A 227 20.19 -22.27 35.91
N ASP A 228 20.11 -21.18 35.15
CA ASP A 228 21.20 -20.69 34.31
C ASP A 228 21.79 -19.37 34.82
N GLY A 229 21.15 -18.76 35.84
CA GLY A 229 21.55 -17.47 36.38
C GLY A 229 21.39 -16.29 35.42
N MET A 230 20.55 -16.45 34.37
CA MET A 230 20.33 -15.42 33.36
C MET A 230 19.29 -14.39 33.81
N GLU A 231 19.53 -13.12 33.51
CA GLU A 231 18.51 -12.08 33.59
C GLU A 231 17.64 -12.12 32.33
N VAL A 232 16.37 -12.55 32.45
CA VAL A 232 15.48 -12.73 31.29
C VAL A 232 14.26 -11.82 31.39
N ALA A 233 14.05 -10.99 30.34
CA ALA A 233 12.87 -10.14 30.21
C ALA A 233 11.82 -10.78 29.30
N ALA A 234 10.59 -10.97 29.82
CA ALA A 234 9.44 -11.39 29.01
C ALA A 234 8.59 -10.17 28.63
N VAL A 235 8.42 -9.92 27.35
CA VAL A 235 7.79 -8.71 26.80
C VAL A 235 6.68 -9.08 25.81
N SER A 236 5.57 -8.36 25.86
CA SER A 236 4.53 -8.54 24.85
C SER A 236 4.72 -7.58 23.67
N TYR A 237 4.45 -8.05 22.44
CA TYR A 237 4.67 -7.27 21.22
C TYR A 237 3.46 -6.44 20.77
N THR A 238 2.47 -6.21 21.60
CA THR A 238 1.30 -5.39 21.24
C THR A 238 1.64 -3.99 20.71
N HIS A 239 2.89 -3.54 20.89
CA HIS A 239 3.38 -2.23 20.47
C HIS A 239 4.36 -2.26 19.28
N LEU A 240 4.75 -3.44 18.77
CA LEU A 240 5.73 -3.54 17.69
C LEU A 240 5.15 -3.32 16.29
N ARG A 241 3.84 -3.17 16.16
CA ARG A 241 3.18 -2.94 14.87
C ARG A 241 3.34 -1.53 14.29
N ALA A 242 3.96 -0.62 15.00
CA ALA A 242 3.99 0.80 14.62
C ALA A 242 5.07 1.17 13.57
N HIS A 243 5.93 0.27 13.14
CA HIS A 243 7.07 0.59 12.28
C HIS A 243 7.19 -0.25 11.01
N GLU A 244 6.14 -0.96 10.60
CA GLU A 244 6.10 -1.61 9.30
C GLU A 244 5.34 -0.75 8.28
N THR A 245 5.93 0.35 7.85
CA THR A 245 5.50 1.11 6.67
C THR A 245 6.68 1.37 5.75
#